data_d3e03acfcf18ac819375f2b60e23bac9
#
_entry.id   d3e03acfcf18ac819375f2b60e23bac9
#
_cell.length_a   1.000
_cell.length_b   1.000
_cell.length_c   1.000
_cell.angle_alpha   90.00
_cell.angle_beta   90.00
_cell.angle_gamma   90.00
#
_symmetry.space_group_name_H-M   'P 1'
#
loop_
_entity.id
_entity.type
_entity.pdbx_description
1 polymer ?
#
loop_
_entity_poly.entity_id
_entity_poly.type
_entity_poly.pdbx_seq_one_letter_code
_entity_poly.pdbx_strand_id
1 'polypeptide(L)'
;MRDRLGCDALGRDRLGADAPGFTLLEILVALVVLGFVLVILAQGVQFGLQAWRSQARVTTERGDLDTVDRTLRNLVERMDPGGQAAGTRVQGDARRVAFTTDLPLAAAQPATRHADVSLSVDGAHRFSLFWVAHFRNWVGPARVPEQATLVEGVDHVEISYWQPADKDKPGGWLAQWDGRRGAPPLVRFRVVFADSRRHWPDIVVATMRERQQP
;
A
#
# COMPACT_ATOMS: atom_id res chain seq x y z
N MET A 1 52.79 90.89 -4.50
CA MET A 1 53.88 90.61 -5.44
C MET A 1 53.44 89.36 -6.15
N ARG A 2 52.83 89.51 -7.31
CA ARG A 2 53.16 88.98 -8.63
C ARG A 2 53.24 87.44 -8.60
N ASP A 3 52.69 86.66 -9.43
CA ASP A 3 52.09 86.84 -10.75
C ASP A 3 51.59 85.46 -11.24
N ARG A 4 50.52 85.49 -11.98
CA ARG A 4 50.28 84.80 -13.29
C ARG A 4 50.06 83.27 -13.27
N LEU A 5 48.85 82.89 -13.63
CA LEU A 5 48.40 82.53 -14.99
C LEU A 5 48.95 81.17 -15.50
N GLY A 6 48.10 80.31 -15.75
CA GLY A 6 48.27 79.09 -16.54
C GLY A 6 46.97 78.39 -16.78
N CYS A 7 46.12 78.90 -17.65
CA CYS A 7 45.10 78.13 -18.35
C CYS A 7 45.78 77.06 -19.21
N ASP A 8 45.24 75.89 -19.19
CA ASP A 8 45.11 75.04 -20.39
C ASP A 8 44.19 73.92 -20.11
N ALA A 9 43.06 73.99 -20.66
CA ALA A 9 42.62 73.27 -21.85
C ALA A 9 42.30 71.80 -21.66
N LEU A 10 41.04 71.55 -21.29
CA LEU A 10 40.13 70.88 -22.21
C LEU A 10 40.65 69.59 -22.89
N GLY A 11 40.49 68.50 -22.29
CA GLY A 11 40.39 67.22 -22.97
C GLY A 11 38.98 66.61 -22.69
N ARG A 12 37.98 67.06 -23.43
CA ARG A 12 36.69 66.35 -23.57
C ARG A 12 36.93 65.22 -24.53
N ASP A 13 37.42 64.10 -24.04
CA ASP A 13 37.31 62.87 -24.77
C ASP A 13 35.83 62.39 -24.62
N ARG A 14 35.12 62.73 -25.67
CA ARG A 14 33.86 62.10 -26.00
C ARG A 14 34.16 60.69 -26.38
N LEU A 15 34.10 59.77 -25.41
CA LEU A 15 33.83 58.35 -25.65
C LEU A 15 32.38 58.27 -26.07
N GLY A 16 32.12 58.55 -27.35
CA GLY A 16 30.91 58.13 -28.03
C GLY A 16 30.98 56.62 -28.08
N ALA A 17 30.40 55.96 -27.07
CA ALA A 17 30.09 54.60 -27.19
C ALA A 17 28.95 54.49 -28.23
N ASP A 18 29.32 54.17 -29.47
CA ASP A 18 28.38 53.65 -30.46
C ASP A 18 27.79 52.37 -29.88
N ALA A 19 26.70 52.52 -29.17
CA ALA A 19 25.89 51.40 -28.77
C ALA A 19 25.31 50.80 -30.06
N PRO A 20 25.72 49.58 -30.46
CA PRO A 20 25.14 48.94 -31.63
C PRO A 20 23.66 48.76 -31.37
N GLY A 21 22.83 49.51 -32.09
CA GLY A 21 21.39 49.33 -32.06
C GLY A 21 21.04 47.93 -32.55
N PHE A 22 20.24 47.18 -31.76
CA PHE A 22 19.75 45.87 -32.16
C PHE A 22 19.02 46.00 -33.50
N THR A 23 19.37 45.14 -34.44
CA THR A 23 18.69 45.09 -35.72
C THR A 23 17.33 44.37 -35.54
N LEU A 24 16.35 44.81 -36.30
CA LEU A 24 15.01 44.20 -36.26
C LEU A 24 15.06 42.68 -36.54
N LEU A 25 16.02 42.26 -37.39
CA LEU A 25 16.31 40.87 -37.71
C LEU A 25 16.80 40.08 -36.48
N GLU A 26 17.68 40.67 -35.67
CA GLU A 26 18.25 40.03 -34.48
C GLU A 26 17.16 39.76 -33.42
N ILE A 27 16.26 40.72 -33.22
CA ILE A 27 15.11 40.55 -32.33
C ILE A 27 14.19 39.42 -32.83
N LEU A 28 13.96 39.37 -34.16
CA LEU A 28 13.12 38.34 -34.76
C LEU A 28 13.73 36.93 -34.58
N VAL A 29 15.03 36.78 -34.82
CA VAL A 29 15.75 35.52 -34.65
C VAL A 29 15.76 35.11 -33.15
N ALA A 30 16.00 36.07 -32.24
CA ALA A 30 15.99 35.81 -30.81
C ALA A 30 14.63 35.30 -30.34
N LEU A 31 13.52 35.87 -30.81
CA LEU A 31 12.18 35.42 -30.49
C LEU A 31 11.86 34.01 -31.02
N VAL A 32 12.34 33.70 -32.24
CA VAL A 32 12.18 32.36 -32.81
C VAL A 32 12.94 31.31 -31.98
N VAL A 33 14.21 31.60 -31.65
CA VAL A 33 15.03 30.72 -30.80
C VAL A 33 14.42 30.54 -29.42
N LEU A 34 13.95 31.62 -28.79
CA LEU A 34 13.26 31.57 -27.50
C LEU A 34 12.01 30.71 -27.59
N GLY A 35 11.23 30.84 -28.67
CA GLY A 35 10.04 30.00 -28.89
C GLY A 35 10.38 28.51 -28.97
N PHE A 36 11.45 28.15 -29.70
CA PHE A 36 11.91 26.74 -29.73
C PHE A 36 12.36 26.22 -28.37
N VAL A 37 13.11 27.01 -27.62
CA VAL A 37 13.55 26.64 -26.26
C VAL A 37 12.37 26.42 -25.34
N LEU A 38 11.36 27.26 -25.38
CA LEU A 38 10.14 27.11 -24.58
C LEU A 38 9.36 25.86 -24.96
N VAL A 39 9.26 25.53 -26.25
CA VAL A 39 8.59 24.27 -26.68
C VAL A 39 9.34 23.05 -26.21
N ILE A 40 10.66 23.00 -26.31
CA ILE A 40 11.47 21.89 -25.82
C ILE A 40 11.36 21.75 -24.31
N LEU A 41 11.40 22.85 -23.56
CA LEU A 41 11.19 22.83 -22.11
C LEU A 41 9.81 22.33 -21.73
N ALA A 42 8.74 22.76 -22.40
CA ALA A 42 7.39 22.32 -22.15
C ALA A 42 7.22 20.82 -22.40
N GLN A 43 7.81 20.27 -23.45
CA GLN A 43 7.82 18.83 -23.74
C GLN A 43 8.61 18.04 -22.67
N GLY A 44 9.77 18.55 -22.25
CA GLY A 44 10.59 17.92 -21.20
C GLY A 44 9.86 17.83 -19.86
N VAL A 45 9.13 18.86 -19.46
CA VAL A 45 8.33 18.86 -18.23
C VAL A 45 7.18 17.86 -18.31
N GLN A 46 6.48 17.77 -19.45
CA GLN A 46 5.40 16.79 -19.61
C GLN A 46 5.93 15.35 -19.54
N PHE A 47 7.07 15.07 -20.15
CA PHE A 47 7.71 13.74 -20.09
C PHE A 47 8.14 13.38 -18.66
N GLY A 48 8.72 14.34 -17.93
CA GLY A 48 9.12 14.18 -16.53
C GLY A 48 7.93 13.89 -15.60
N LEU A 49 6.82 14.61 -15.76
CA LEU A 49 5.61 14.40 -14.99
C LEU A 49 4.95 13.04 -15.30
N GLN A 50 5.03 12.56 -16.52
CA GLN A 50 4.47 11.27 -16.91
C GLN A 50 5.31 10.11 -16.36
N ALA A 51 6.63 10.22 -16.38
CA ALA A 51 7.55 9.28 -15.74
C ALA A 51 7.34 9.24 -14.22
N TRP A 52 7.18 10.39 -13.58
CA TRP A 52 6.91 10.48 -12.14
C TRP A 52 5.57 9.83 -11.76
N ARG A 53 4.51 10.06 -12.53
CA ARG A 53 3.19 9.46 -12.27
C ARG A 53 3.22 7.93 -12.39
N SER A 54 3.97 7.37 -13.34
CA SER A 54 4.10 5.92 -13.47
C SER A 54 4.89 5.31 -12.31
N GLN A 55 5.94 6.00 -11.85
CA GLN A 55 6.75 5.54 -10.72
C GLN A 55 6.02 5.68 -9.38
N ALA A 56 5.24 6.74 -9.19
CA ALA A 56 4.40 6.93 -8.02
C ALA A 56 3.34 5.83 -7.89
N ARG A 57 2.69 5.42 -8.98
CA ARG A 57 1.70 4.32 -8.96
C ARG A 57 2.32 3.00 -8.51
N VAL A 58 3.47 2.62 -9.08
CA VAL A 58 4.16 1.37 -8.71
C VAL A 58 4.60 1.39 -7.23
N THR A 59 5.03 2.54 -6.73
CA THR A 59 5.45 2.68 -5.33
C THR A 59 4.25 2.63 -4.37
N THR A 60 3.12 3.24 -4.73
CA THR A 60 1.88 3.20 -3.95
C THR A 60 1.31 1.79 -3.92
N GLU A 61 1.21 1.11 -5.06
CA GLU A 61 0.70 -0.27 -5.12
C GLU A 61 1.55 -1.25 -4.29
N ARG A 62 2.87 -1.11 -4.29
CA ARG A 62 3.75 -1.93 -3.43
C ARG A 62 3.58 -1.60 -1.95
N GLY A 63 3.48 -0.34 -1.60
CA GLY A 63 3.24 0.11 -0.24
C GLY A 63 1.91 -0.40 0.32
N ASP A 64 0.88 -0.44 -0.52
CA ASP A 64 -0.43 -0.96 -0.16
C ASP A 64 -0.37 -2.47 0.11
N LEU A 65 0.31 -3.24 -0.75
CA LEU A 65 0.48 -4.69 -0.57
C LEU A 65 1.30 -5.03 0.69
N ASP A 66 2.35 -4.28 0.99
CA ASP A 66 3.14 -4.45 2.22
C ASP A 66 2.31 -4.17 3.49
N THR A 67 1.40 -3.21 3.41
CA THR A 67 0.49 -2.89 4.51
C THR A 67 -0.51 -4.01 4.72
N VAL A 68 -1.05 -4.57 3.63
CA VAL A 68 -1.98 -5.71 3.69
C VAL A 68 -1.27 -6.97 4.19
N ASP A 69 -0.03 -7.26 3.74
CA ASP A 69 0.77 -8.38 4.24
C ASP A 69 0.93 -8.30 5.77
N ARG A 70 1.32 -7.13 6.28
CA ARG A 70 1.45 -6.90 7.73
C ARG A 70 0.10 -7.06 8.46
N THR A 71 -0.98 -6.57 7.87
CA THR A 71 -2.31 -6.70 8.46
C THR A 71 -2.74 -8.15 8.55
N LEU A 72 -2.59 -8.92 7.46
CA LEU A 72 -2.90 -10.35 7.44
C LEU A 72 -2.06 -11.14 8.45
N ARG A 73 -0.75 -10.85 8.54
CA ARG A 73 0.12 -11.48 9.53
C ARG A 73 -0.36 -11.19 10.94
N ASN A 74 -0.59 -9.93 11.27
CA ASN A 74 -1.06 -9.54 12.61
C ASN A 74 -2.38 -10.19 12.99
N LEU A 75 -3.34 -10.28 12.06
CA LEU A 75 -4.64 -10.93 12.31
C LEU A 75 -4.50 -12.43 12.56
N VAL A 76 -3.69 -13.11 11.75
CA VAL A 76 -3.49 -14.57 11.84
C VAL A 76 -2.60 -14.93 13.01
N GLU A 77 -1.53 -14.19 13.28
CA GLU A 77 -0.64 -14.41 14.44
C GLU A 77 -1.41 -14.34 15.76
N ARG A 78 -2.36 -13.40 15.86
CA ARG A 78 -3.20 -13.21 17.05
C ARG A 78 -4.52 -13.97 17.03
N MET A 79 -4.64 -14.91 16.09
CA MET A 79 -5.82 -15.77 16.00
C MET A 79 -6.00 -16.53 17.31
N ASP A 80 -7.22 -16.47 17.86
CA ASP A 80 -7.56 -17.26 19.05
C ASP A 80 -7.37 -18.76 18.73
N PRO A 81 -6.52 -19.47 19.48
CA PRO A 81 -6.30 -20.89 19.24
C PRO A 81 -7.56 -21.73 19.29
N GLY A 82 -8.66 -21.17 19.80
CA GLY A 82 -9.93 -21.87 19.94
C GLY A 82 -9.89 -22.89 21.09
N GLY A 83 -10.99 -23.01 21.77
CA GLY A 83 -11.20 -24.04 22.80
C GLY A 83 -12.66 -24.32 22.93
N GLN A 84 -13.02 -25.54 23.39
CA GLN A 84 -14.42 -25.89 23.60
C GLN A 84 -15.12 -24.94 24.58
N ALA A 85 -14.38 -24.33 25.49
CA ALA A 85 -14.88 -23.35 26.45
C ALA A 85 -15.06 -21.93 25.90
N ALA A 86 -14.37 -21.58 24.82
CA ALA A 86 -14.34 -20.20 24.32
C ALA A 86 -15.40 -19.90 23.24
N GLY A 87 -16.02 -20.93 22.67
CA GLY A 87 -17.01 -20.76 21.58
C GLY A 87 -16.41 -20.31 20.26
N THR A 88 -15.10 -20.00 20.25
CA THR A 88 -14.35 -19.53 19.10
C THR A 88 -13.88 -20.69 18.24
N ARG A 89 -14.17 -20.65 16.97
CA ARG A 89 -13.77 -21.71 16.02
C ARG A 89 -13.17 -21.08 14.79
N VAL A 90 -12.01 -21.60 14.42
CA VAL A 90 -11.43 -21.30 13.11
C VAL A 90 -12.11 -22.17 12.08
N GLN A 91 -12.83 -21.58 11.16
CA GLN A 91 -13.46 -22.27 10.03
C GLN A 91 -12.98 -21.67 8.73
N GLY A 92 -12.63 -22.52 7.79
CA GLY A 92 -12.20 -22.01 6.50
C GLY A 92 -12.29 -23.05 5.40
N ASP A 93 -12.47 -22.54 4.21
CA ASP A 93 -12.34 -23.26 2.96
C ASP A 93 -11.26 -22.61 2.09
N ALA A 94 -11.13 -23.04 0.85
CA ALA A 94 -10.12 -22.51 -0.08
C ALA A 94 -10.33 -21.03 -0.44
N ARG A 95 -11.50 -20.43 -0.18
CA ARG A 95 -11.85 -19.07 -0.61
C ARG A 95 -12.24 -18.13 0.52
N ARG A 96 -12.51 -18.68 1.68
CA ARG A 96 -12.94 -17.92 2.85
C ARG A 96 -12.35 -18.53 4.11
N VAL A 97 -11.94 -17.65 5.03
CA VAL A 97 -11.59 -18.06 6.40
C VAL A 97 -12.30 -17.15 7.39
N ALA A 98 -12.77 -17.74 8.48
CA ALA A 98 -13.39 -17.04 9.61
C ALA A 98 -12.75 -17.51 10.91
N PHE A 99 -12.39 -16.57 11.77
CA PHE A 99 -11.75 -16.82 13.06
C PHE A 99 -11.93 -15.63 14.00
N THR A 100 -11.67 -15.84 15.27
CA THR A 100 -11.63 -14.75 16.25
C THR A 100 -10.20 -14.29 16.46
N THR A 101 -9.98 -12.99 16.57
CA THR A 101 -8.65 -12.37 16.76
C THR A 101 -8.75 -11.03 17.46
N ASP A 102 -7.62 -10.52 17.92
CA ASP A 102 -7.52 -9.15 18.39
C ASP A 102 -7.26 -8.19 17.20
N LEU A 103 -8.17 -7.24 17.02
CA LEU A 103 -8.01 -6.20 16.01
C LEU A 103 -6.87 -5.24 16.37
N PRO A 104 -6.14 -4.69 15.37
CA PRO A 104 -5.21 -3.61 15.59
C PRO A 104 -5.90 -2.40 16.24
N LEU A 105 -5.18 -1.68 17.11
CA LEU A 105 -5.72 -0.53 17.86
C LEU A 105 -6.36 0.56 16.97
N ALA A 106 -5.92 0.68 15.73
CA ALA A 106 -6.47 1.65 14.77
C ALA A 106 -7.90 1.30 14.28
N ALA A 107 -8.29 0.02 14.35
CA ALA A 107 -9.60 -0.47 13.92
C ALA A 107 -10.50 -0.84 15.12
N ALA A 108 -9.94 -0.94 16.33
CA ALA A 108 -10.66 -1.33 17.52
C ALA A 108 -11.23 -0.11 18.25
N GLN A 109 -12.52 -0.14 18.58
CA GLN A 109 -13.05 0.72 19.63
C GLN A 109 -12.44 0.29 20.97
N PRO A 110 -12.16 1.22 21.91
CA PRO A 110 -11.44 0.92 23.17
C PRO A 110 -12.02 -0.23 23.98
N ALA A 111 -13.30 -0.55 23.82
CA ALA A 111 -14.02 -1.58 24.58
C ALA A 111 -14.03 -2.98 23.91
N THR A 112 -13.60 -3.10 22.66
CA THR A 112 -13.77 -4.35 21.88
C THR A 112 -12.56 -4.64 21.01
N ARG A 113 -11.48 -5.13 21.64
CA ARG A 113 -10.30 -5.60 20.91
C ARG A 113 -10.56 -6.95 20.22
N HIS A 114 -11.38 -7.77 20.82
CA HIS A 114 -11.67 -9.12 20.35
C HIS A 114 -12.79 -9.09 19.33
N ALA A 115 -12.57 -9.63 18.15
CA ALA A 115 -13.54 -9.62 17.05
C ALA A 115 -13.56 -10.93 16.30
N ASP A 116 -14.75 -11.28 15.83
CA ASP A 116 -14.93 -12.34 14.86
C ASP A 116 -14.69 -11.74 13.48
N VAL A 117 -13.67 -12.22 12.80
CA VAL A 117 -13.27 -11.73 11.50
C VAL A 117 -13.52 -12.76 10.41
N SER A 118 -13.80 -12.32 9.21
CA SER A 118 -13.77 -13.16 8.03
C SER A 118 -13.11 -12.48 6.86
N LEU A 119 -12.34 -13.25 6.10
CA LEU A 119 -11.62 -12.82 4.90
C LEU A 119 -12.20 -13.53 3.70
N SER A 120 -12.59 -12.79 2.66
CA SER A 120 -13.09 -13.34 1.40
C SER A 120 -12.99 -12.31 0.26
N VAL A 121 -13.08 -12.78 -0.97
CA VAL A 121 -13.24 -11.90 -2.15
C VAL A 121 -14.72 -11.74 -2.42
N ASP A 122 -15.15 -10.49 -2.61
CA ASP A 122 -16.53 -10.16 -2.94
C ASP A 122 -16.80 -10.19 -4.47
N GLY A 123 -18.08 -10.06 -4.87
CA GLY A 123 -18.46 -10.05 -6.26
C GLY A 123 -17.96 -8.84 -7.08
N ALA A 124 -17.38 -7.84 -6.43
CA ALA A 124 -16.74 -6.67 -7.05
C ALA A 124 -15.21 -6.83 -7.16
N HIS A 125 -14.70 -8.07 -7.07
CA HIS A 125 -13.27 -8.38 -7.14
C HIS A 125 -12.41 -7.67 -6.07
N ARG A 126 -12.96 -7.50 -4.87
CA ARG A 126 -12.26 -6.91 -3.74
C ARG A 126 -12.00 -7.97 -2.67
N PHE A 127 -10.73 -8.14 -2.30
CA PHE A 127 -10.37 -8.94 -1.14
C PHE A 127 -10.61 -8.10 0.10
N SER A 128 -11.55 -8.53 0.93
CA SER A 128 -12.10 -7.75 2.04
C SER A 128 -12.02 -8.48 3.36
N LEU A 129 -11.78 -7.69 4.40
CA LEU A 129 -11.88 -8.07 5.80
C LEU A 129 -13.26 -7.62 6.31
N PHE A 130 -14.01 -8.56 6.88
CA PHE A 130 -15.25 -8.29 7.60
C PHE A 130 -15.03 -8.59 9.06
N TRP A 131 -15.54 -7.76 9.96
CA TRP A 131 -15.43 -8.02 11.40
C TRP A 131 -16.65 -7.60 12.18
N VAL A 132 -16.88 -8.31 13.27
CA VAL A 132 -17.90 -8.00 14.28
C VAL A 132 -17.24 -8.12 15.63
N ALA A 133 -17.49 -7.18 16.53
CA ALA A 133 -16.98 -7.28 17.90
C ALA A 133 -17.45 -8.58 18.55
N HIS A 134 -16.49 -9.36 19.08
CA HIS A 134 -16.79 -10.63 19.76
C HIS A 134 -17.28 -10.40 21.18
N PHE A 135 -18.42 -10.99 21.51
CA PHE A 135 -18.95 -11.02 22.88
C PHE A 135 -19.34 -12.44 23.25
N ARG A 136 -18.73 -12.96 24.28
CA ARG A 136 -18.92 -14.35 24.70
C ARG A 136 -20.41 -14.75 24.95
N ASN A 137 -21.24 -13.83 25.41
CA ASN A 137 -22.65 -14.06 25.78
C ASN A 137 -23.57 -12.98 25.18
N TRP A 138 -23.45 -12.70 23.87
CA TRP A 138 -24.35 -11.76 23.23
C TRP A 138 -25.76 -12.35 23.08
N VAL A 139 -26.73 -11.70 23.72
CA VAL A 139 -28.15 -11.97 23.58
C VAL A 139 -28.77 -10.72 22.93
N GLY A 140 -28.78 -10.68 21.63
CA GLY A 140 -29.31 -9.52 20.90
C GLY A 140 -29.42 -9.80 19.38
N PRO A 141 -29.96 -8.85 18.59
CA PRO A 141 -30.09 -9.03 17.15
C PRO A 141 -28.72 -9.22 16.50
N ALA A 142 -28.69 -9.87 15.33
CA ALA A 142 -27.48 -10.04 14.52
C ALA A 142 -26.84 -8.65 14.24
N ARG A 143 -25.56 -8.53 14.51
CA ARG A 143 -24.81 -7.30 14.23
C ARG A 143 -24.44 -7.23 12.77
N VAL A 144 -24.50 -6.04 12.22
CA VAL A 144 -24.02 -5.77 10.87
C VAL A 144 -22.49 -5.78 10.92
N PRO A 145 -21.81 -6.64 10.12
CA PRO A 145 -20.36 -6.62 10.05
C PRO A 145 -19.84 -5.28 9.49
N GLU A 146 -18.78 -4.76 10.07
CA GLU A 146 -17.97 -3.74 9.47
C GLU A 146 -17.09 -4.36 8.38
N GLN A 147 -16.72 -3.59 7.37
CA GLN A 147 -15.93 -4.04 6.23
C GLN A 147 -14.80 -3.08 5.92
N ALA A 148 -13.63 -3.63 5.59
CA ALA A 148 -12.53 -2.90 4.98
C ALA A 148 -12.03 -3.65 3.74
N THR A 149 -11.88 -2.94 2.65
CA THR A 149 -11.22 -3.48 1.44
C THR A 149 -9.73 -3.49 1.66
N LEU A 150 -9.11 -4.65 1.51
CA LEU A 150 -7.67 -4.84 1.64
C LEU A 150 -6.97 -4.65 0.29
N VAL A 151 -7.48 -5.29 -0.76
CA VAL A 151 -6.91 -5.27 -2.12
C VAL A 151 -8.03 -5.27 -3.14
N GLU A 152 -7.88 -4.49 -4.20
CA GLU A 152 -8.79 -4.45 -5.35
C GLU A 152 -8.23 -5.19 -6.57
N GLY A 153 -9.13 -5.59 -7.48
CA GLY A 153 -8.76 -6.28 -8.72
C GLY A 153 -8.33 -7.73 -8.50
N VAL A 154 -8.82 -8.36 -7.43
CA VAL A 154 -8.54 -9.76 -7.09
C VAL A 154 -9.58 -10.65 -7.78
N ASP A 155 -9.12 -11.62 -8.58
CA ASP A 155 -9.99 -12.64 -9.15
C ASP A 155 -10.49 -13.59 -8.05
N HIS A 156 -9.53 -14.17 -7.34
CA HIS A 156 -9.84 -15.02 -6.18
C HIS A 156 -8.66 -15.08 -5.21
N VAL A 157 -8.93 -15.61 -4.02
CA VAL A 157 -7.92 -15.98 -3.04
C VAL A 157 -7.93 -17.49 -2.87
N GLU A 158 -6.74 -18.10 -2.76
CA GLU A 158 -6.58 -19.50 -2.38
C GLU A 158 -6.02 -19.56 -0.97
N ILE A 159 -6.80 -20.10 -0.04
CA ILE A 159 -6.41 -20.25 1.36
C ILE A 159 -6.14 -21.71 1.63
N SER A 160 -5.02 -22.00 2.29
CA SER A 160 -4.67 -23.34 2.70
C SER A 160 -4.10 -23.37 4.10
N TYR A 161 -4.33 -24.49 4.76
CA TYR A 161 -4.11 -24.69 6.19
C TYR A 161 -3.12 -25.82 6.38
N TRP A 162 -2.06 -25.62 7.14
CA TRP A 162 -1.09 -26.66 7.40
C TRP A 162 -1.59 -27.61 8.48
N GLN A 163 -1.65 -28.90 8.14
CA GLN A 163 -1.85 -29.98 9.10
C GLN A 163 -0.50 -30.61 9.40
N PRO A 164 -0.03 -30.63 10.66
CA PRO A 164 1.16 -31.37 11.04
C PRO A 164 1.01 -32.86 10.78
N ALA A 165 2.15 -33.54 10.60
CA ALA A 165 2.17 -35.00 10.57
C ALA A 165 1.62 -35.57 11.87
N ASP A 166 0.80 -36.58 11.77
CA ASP A 166 0.32 -37.42 12.87
C ASP A 166 0.81 -38.85 12.65
N LYS A 167 0.68 -39.71 13.67
CA LYS A 167 1.23 -41.10 13.65
C LYS A 167 0.91 -41.85 12.38
N ASP A 168 -0.28 -41.63 11.80
CA ASP A 168 -0.78 -42.37 10.63
C ASP A 168 -0.91 -41.50 9.36
N LYS A 169 -0.56 -40.21 9.40
CA LYS A 169 -0.76 -39.28 8.27
C LYS A 169 0.44 -38.33 8.12
N PRO A 170 0.99 -38.22 6.91
CA PRO A 170 2.00 -37.20 6.64
C PRO A 170 1.40 -35.78 6.78
N GLY A 171 2.23 -34.84 7.18
CA GLY A 171 1.84 -33.43 7.19
C GLY A 171 1.57 -32.89 5.80
N GLY A 172 0.67 -31.93 5.68
CA GLY A 172 0.31 -31.38 4.38
C GLY A 172 -0.59 -30.15 4.45
N TRP A 173 -0.74 -29.49 3.31
CA TRP A 173 -1.65 -28.38 3.12
C TRP A 173 -3.06 -28.88 2.80
N LEU A 174 -4.05 -28.40 3.53
CA LEU A 174 -5.45 -28.70 3.36
C LEU A 174 -6.17 -27.47 2.78
N ALA A 175 -7.14 -27.69 1.91
CA ALA A 175 -8.02 -26.66 1.37
C ALA A 175 -9.19 -26.30 2.30
N GLN A 176 -9.39 -27.05 3.38
CA GLN A 176 -10.47 -26.83 4.34
C GLN A 176 -9.95 -27.03 5.75
N TRP A 177 -10.46 -26.23 6.69
CA TRP A 177 -10.18 -26.37 8.11
C TRP A 177 -11.47 -26.35 8.91
N ASP A 178 -11.67 -27.41 9.68
CA ASP A 178 -12.79 -27.49 10.61
C ASP A 178 -12.27 -27.10 12.01
N GLY A 179 -12.99 -26.25 12.71
CA GLY A 179 -12.56 -25.69 13.99
C GLY A 179 -12.46 -26.69 15.16
N ARG A 180 -12.69 -27.99 14.93
CA ARG A 180 -12.61 -29.03 15.98
C ARG A 180 -11.17 -29.28 16.43
N ARG A 181 -10.20 -28.92 15.62
CA ARG A 181 -8.76 -29.17 15.86
C ARG A 181 -8.03 -27.95 16.42
N GLY A 182 -8.77 -26.88 16.78
CA GLY A 182 -8.18 -25.59 17.15
C GLY A 182 -7.63 -24.83 15.94
N ALA A 183 -6.77 -23.82 16.18
CA ALA A 183 -6.16 -23.05 15.12
C ALA A 183 -5.12 -23.88 14.31
N PRO A 184 -5.07 -23.73 12.97
CA PRO A 184 -4.02 -24.34 12.16
C PRO A 184 -2.65 -23.74 12.51
N PRO A 185 -1.56 -24.51 12.52
CA PRO A 185 -0.22 -23.97 12.83
C PRO A 185 0.27 -22.93 11.83
N LEU A 186 -0.07 -23.11 10.54
CA LEU A 186 0.25 -22.19 9.46
C LEU A 186 -0.99 -22.00 8.59
N VAL A 187 -1.17 -20.77 8.12
CA VAL A 187 -2.15 -20.41 7.09
C VAL A 187 -1.40 -19.79 5.92
N ARG A 188 -1.73 -20.22 4.71
CA ARG A 188 -1.18 -19.68 3.48
C ARG A 188 -2.28 -18.99 2.70
N PHE A 189 -1.99 -17.77 2.26
CA PHE A 189 -2.82 -17.00 1.36
C PHE A 189 -2.09 -16.82 0.03
N ARG A 190 -2.74 -17.19 -1.06
CA ARG A 190 -2.33 -16.89 -2.42
C ARG A 190 -3.40 -16.00 -3.04
N VAL A 191 -3.03 -14.78 -3.39
CA VAL A 191 -3.92 -13.82 -4.02
C VAL A 191 -3.69 -13.87 -5.52
N VAL A 192 -4.74 -14.20 -6.27
CA VAL A 192 -4.73 -14.22 -7.73
C VAL A 192 -5.46 -12.98 -8.23
N PHE A 193 -4.77 -12.16 -9.00
CA PHE A 193 -5.33 -10.94 -9.57
C PHE A 193 -6.02 -11.22 -10.91
N ALA A 194 -7.05 -10.43 -11.23
CA ALA A 194 -7.69 -10.46 -12.54
C ALA A 194 -6.72 -10.00 -13.66
N ASP A 195 -5.81 -9.06 -13.36
CA ASP A 195 -4.70 -8.69 -14.23
C ASP A 195 -3.51 -9.62 -13.99
N SER A 196 -3.18 -10.47 -14.97
CA SER A 196 -2.06 -11.42 -14.92
C SER A 196 -0.68 -10.78 -14.78
N ARG A 197 -0.55 -9.47 -14.99
CA ARG A 197 0.70 -8.73 -14.78
C ARG A 197 0.95 -8.42 -13.31
N ARG A 198 -0.11 -8.42 -12.49
CA ARG A 198 0.00 -8.24 -11.04
C ARG A 198 0.30 -9.57 -10.40
N HIS A 199 1.34 -9.61 -9.62
CA HIS A 199 1.76 -10.78 -8.87
C HIS A 199 2.06 -10.42 -7.42
N TRP A 200 1.57 -11.23 -6.51
CA TRP A 200 1.88 -11.14 -5.10
C TRP A 200 2.39 -12.51 -4.61
N PRO A 201 3.53 -12.56 -3.92
CA PRO A 201 4.04 -13.81 -3.37
C PRO A 201 3.06 -14.45 -2.39
N ASP A 202 3.11 -15.77 -2.25
CA ASP A 202 2.34 -16.48 -1.25
C ASP A 202 2.70 -15.97 0.15
N ILE A 203 1.69 -15.59 0.92
CA ILE A 203 1.85 -15.17 2.31
C ILE A 203 1.63 -16.38 3.20
N VAL A 204 2.67 -16.81 3.90
CA VAL A 204 2.57 -17.89 4.89
C VAL A 204 2.74 -17.28 6.28
N VAL A 205 1.77 -17.52 7.15
CA VAL A 205 1.73 -16.98 8.50
C VAL A 205 1.58 -18.10 9.52
N ALA A 206 2.40 -18.04 10.56
CA ALA A 206 2.28 -18.94 11.72
C ALA A 206 1.30 -18.34 12.74
N THR A 207 0.41 -19.17 13.28
CA THR A 207 -0.43 -18.79 14.41
C THR A 207 0.36 -18.90 15.71
N MET A 208 0.21 -17.94 16.61
CA MET A 208 0.78 -18.06 17.96
C MET A 208 0.07 -19.18 18.70
N ARG A 209 0.76 -20.27 18.95
CA ARG A 209 0.30 -21.30 19.86
C ARG A 209 0.83 -20.98 21.25
N GLU A 210 -0.07 -20.76 22.17
CA GLU A 210 0.31 -20.85 23.57
C GLU A 210 0.87 -22.26 23.81
N ARG A 211 2.13 -22.34 24.21
CA ARG A 211 2.77 -23.63 24.49
C ARG A 211 2.02 -24.23 25.67
N GLN A 212 1.15 -25.22 25.40
CA GLN A 212 0.61 -26.06 26.48
C GLN A 212 1.83 -26.64 27.23
N GLN A 213 2.08 -26.10 28.41
CA GLN A 213 3.02 -26.73 29.34
C GLN A 213 2.46 -28.10 29.68
N PRO A 214 3.30 -29.14 29.66
CA PRO A 214 2.94 -30.48 30.04
C PRO A 214 2.53 -30.58 31.52
#